data_e223391d575eb91b5671c23fdbc42de7
#
_entry.id   e223391d575eb91b5671c23fdbc42de7
#
_cell.length_a   1.000
_cell.length_b   1.000
_cell.length_c   1.000
_cell.angle_alpha   90.00
_cell.angle_beta   90.00
_cell.angle_gamma   90.00
#
_symmetry.space_group_name_H-M   'P 1'
#
loop_
_entity.id
_entity.type
_entity.pdbx_description
1 polymer ?
#
loop_
_entity_poly.entity_id
_entity_poly.type
_entity_poly.pdbx_seq_one_letter_code
_entity_poly.pdbx_strand_id
1 'polypeptide(L)'
;MSTPALGYIPPMTKGITDDPGYVIPLVEMLEDVGVESVWTVEHVIMADQYEPLYPYSDDGRAPTAPDTLMPDPLEWLAFAAARTEQIRLGTAVVVASQHSAAILAKRVATLDALSRGRVRLGVGIGWQREEYEAIGVPYRDRGRRLDETIEAMRTLWREDHAT
;
A
#
# COMPACT_ATOMS: atom_id res chain seq x y z
N MET A 1 -2.24 -23.68 21.30
CA MET A 1 -2.24 -23.27 19.88
C MET A 1 -2.60 -21.80 19.86
N SER A 2 -1.81 -20.94 19.20
CA SER A 2 -2.17 -19.52 19.05
C SER A 2 -3.38 -19.40 18.15
N THR A 3 -4.35 -18.56 18.50
CA THR A 3 -5.47 -18.21 17.63
C THR A 3 -4.93 -17.54 16.35
N PRO A 4 -5.38 -17.90 15.15
CA PRO A 4 -4.97 -17.22 13.92
C PRO A 4 -5.32 -15.72 14.00
N ALA A 5 -4.38 -14.88 13.58
CA ALA A 5 -4.66 -13.45 13.42
C ALA A 5 -5.42 -13.21 12.12
N LEU A 6 -6.43 -12.36 12.14
CA LEU A 6 -7.26 -12.02 10.99
C LEU A 6 -6.87 -10.63 10.47
N GLY A 7 -6.50 -10.55 9.19
CA GLY A 7 -6.34 -9.29 8.47
C GLY A 7 -7.51 -9.05 7.50
N TYR A 8 -7.81 -7.79 7.25
CA TYR A 8 -8.90 -7.38 6.36
C TYR A 8 -8.41 -6.42 5.27
N ILE A 9 -8.80 -6.67 4.03
CA ILE A 9 -8.61 -5.74 2.89
C ILE A 9 -9.98 -5.17 2.54
N PRO A 10 -10.19 -3.85 2.66
CA PRO A 10 -11.45 -3.22 2.24
C PRO A 10 -11.70 -3.40 0.75
N PRO A 11 -12.96 -3.49 0.31
CA PRO A 11 -13.28 -3.54 -1.11
C PRO A 11 -12.87 -2.24 -1.79
N MET A 12 -12.09 -2.33 -2.88
CA MET A 12 -11.69 -1.17 -3.68
C MET A 12 -12.85 -0.79 -4.60
N THR A 13 -13.80 -0.03 -4.07
CA THR A 13 -15.03 0.35 -4.75
C THR A 13 -15.30 1.84 -4.55
N LYS A 14 -15.59 2.55 -5.64
CA LYS A 14 -15.97 3.97 -5.61
C LYS A 14 -17.20 4.20 -4.74
N GLY A 15 -17.17 5.24 -3.91
CA GLY A 15 -18.23 5.54 -2.96
C GLY A 15 -18.22 4.65 -1.71
N ILE A 16 -17.20 3.81 -1.55
CA ILE A 16 -16.97 2.98 -0.36
C ILE A 16 -15.57 3.30 0.19
N THR A 17 -14.52 2.96 -0.53
CA THR A 17 -13.14 3.13 -0.05
C THR A 17 -12.72 4.60 0.06
N ASP A 18 -13.38 5.49 -0.66
CA ASP A 18 -13.19 6.94 -0.69
C ASP A 18 -14.24 7.74 0.10
N ASP A 19 -15.20 7.04 0.72
CA ASP A 19 -16.24 7.68 1.54
C ASP A 19 -15.87 7.63 3.04
N PRO A 20 -15.57 8.79 3.66
CA PRO A 20 -15.32 8.86 5.11
C PRO A 20 -16.47 8.30 5.95
N GLY A 21 -17.72 8.42 5.48
CA GLY A 21 -18.91 7.90 6.15
C GLY A 21 -18.95 6.38 6.21
N TYR A 22 -18.23 5.70 5.30
CA TYR A 22 -18.05 4.26 5.31
C TYR A 22 -16.73 3.85 6.00
N VAL A 23 -15.63 4.51 5.68
CA VAL A 23 -14.29 4.12 6.15
C VAL A 23 -14.16 4.24 7.66
N ILE A 24 -14.64 5.33 8.26
CA ILE A 24 -14.54 5.53 9.71
C ILE A 24 -15.28 4.44 10.50
N PRO A 25 -16.56 4.19 10.28
CA PRO A 25 -17.26 3.11 10.99
C PRO A 25 -16.67 1.73 10.73
N LEU A 26 -16.15 1.49 9.51
CA LEU A 26 -15.50 0.23 9.18
C LEU A 26 -14.26 -0.02 10.05
N VAL A 27 -13.32 0.92 10.09
CA VAL A 27 -12.05 0.71 10.81
C VAL A 27 -12.25 0.65 12.33
N GLU A 28 -13.19 1.43 12.86
CA GLU A 28 -13.58 1.37 14.27
C GLU A 28 -14.22 0.01 14.61
N MET A 29 -15.14 -0.48 13.78
CA MET A 29 -15.76 -1.79 13.96
C MET A 29 -14.75 -2.93 13.85
N LEU A 30 -13.81 -2.88 12.88
CA LEU A 30 -12.76 -3.90 12.74
C LEU A 30 -11.90 -3.99 14.00
N GLU A 31 -11.55 -2.85 14.59
CA GLU A 31 -10.80 -2.80 15.86
C GLU A 31 -11.64 -3.35 17.02
N ASP A 32 -12.88 -2.95 17.14
CA ASP A 32 -13.81 -3.38 18.22
C ASP A 32 -14.04 -4.89 18.23
N VAL A 33 -14.11 -5.53 17.05
CA VAL A 33 -14.28 -6.98 16.97
C VAL A 33 -12.96 -7.76 17.02
N GLY A 34 -11.83 -7.07 17.18
CA GLY A 34 -10.51 -7.69 17.37
C GLY A 34 -9.83 -8.17 16.09
N VAL A 35 -10.14 -7.58 14.93
CA VAL A 35 -9.36 -7.80 13.70
C VAL A 35 -7.94 -7.25 13.91
N GLU A 36 -6.92 -8.08 13.61
CA GLU A 36 -5.52 -7.72 13.93
C GLU A 36 -4.98 -6.62 13.03
N SER A 37 -5.38 -6.60 11.76
CA SER A 37 -4.81 -5.69 10.76
C SER A 37 -5.77 -5.33 9.65
N VAL A 38 -5.66 -4.11 9.15
CA VAL A 38 -6.29 -3.64 7.91
C VAL A 38 -5.21 -3.38 6.86
N TRP A 39 -5.49 -3.75 5.61
CA TRP A 39 -4.53 -3.72 4.53
C TRP A 39 -5.06 -2.95 3.33
N THR A 40 -4.18 -2.20 2.69
CA THR A 40 -4.48 -1.45 1.47
C THR A 40 -3.57 -1.89 0.33
N VAL A 41 -3.97 -1.59 -0.90
CA VAL A 41 -3.24 -1.87 -2.13
C VAL A 41 -2.87 -0.58 -2.84
N GLU A 42 -1.93 -0.64 -3.78
CA GLU A 42 -1.52 0.52 -4.57
C GLU A 42 -1.63 0.26 -6.06
N HIS A 43 -2.25 1.21 -6.74
CA HIS A 43 -2.03 1.54 -8.14
C HIS A 43 -2.03 3.06 -8.28
N VAL A 44 -0.96 3.62 -8.84
CA VAL A 44 -0.88 5.07 -9.10
C VAL A 44 -1.88 5.47 -10.19
N ILE A 45 -2.03 4.59 -11.18
CA ILE A 45 -3.07 4.67 -12.23
C ILE A 45 -3.53 3.25 -12.58
N MET A 46 -4.76 3.14 -13.06
CA MET A 46 -5.25 1.96 -13.78
C MET A 46 -5.40 2.34 -15.26
N ALA A 47 -4.61 1.72 -16.13
CA ALA A 47 -4.72 1.96 -17.56
C ALA A 47 -5.94 1.23 -18.14
N ASP A 48 -6.70 1.90 -19.01
CA ASP A 48 -7.82 1.26 -19.74
C ASP A 48 -7.35 0.15 -20.68
N GLN A 49 -6.17 0.36 -21.27
CA GLN A 49 -5.50 -0.60 -22.14
C GLN A 49 -4.12 -0.91 -21.57
N TYR A 50 -3.85 -2.17 -21.30
CA TYR A 50 -2.57 -2.61 -20.78
C TYR A 50 -2.19 -4.00 -21.30
N GLU A 51 -0.88 -4.27 -21.32
CA GLU A 51 -0.34 -5.59 -21.61
C GLU A 51 -0.81 -6.60 -20.54
N PRO A 52 -1.37 -7.77 -20.92
CA PRO A 52 -1.93 -8.72 -19.95
C PRO A 52 -0.82 -9.46 -19.18
N LEU A 53 -0.24 -8.79 -18.23
CA LEU A 53 0.89 -9.27 -17.41
C LEU A 53 0.50 -9.55 -15.93
N TYR A 54 -0.80 -9.47 -15.59
CA TYR A 54 -1.24 -9.73 -14.23
C TYR A 54 -0.96 -11.18 -13.82
N PRO A 55 -0.15 -11.42 -12.76
CA PRO A 55 0.40 -12.74 -12.50
C PRO A 55 -0.56 -13.71 -11.82
N TYR A 56 -1.75 -13.27 -11.40
CA TYR A 56 -2.69 -14.05 -10.60
C TYR A 56 -3.96 -14.44 -11.37
N SER A 57 -3.98 -14.28 -12.69
CA SER A 57 -5.06 -14.74 -13.56
C SER A 57 -4.50 -15.44 -14.80
N ASP A 58 -5.24 -16.41 -15.32
CA ASP A 58 -4.82 -17.19 -16.51
C ASP A 58 -4.80 -16.34 -17.79
N ASP A 59 -5.63 -15.31 -17.85
CA ASP A 59 -5.70 -14.39 -19.00
C ASP A 59 -4.76 -13.17 -18.86
N GLY A 60 -4.00 -13.10 -17.77
CA GLY A 60 -3.08 -11.99 -17.49
C GLY A 60 -3.76 -10.66 -17.15
N ARG A 61 -5.07 -10.66 -16.85
CA ARG A 61 -5.84 -9.45 -16.56
C ARG A 61 -6.19 -9.36 -15.10
N ALA A 62 -6.08 -8.13 -14.57
CA ALA A 62 -6.50 -7.85 -13.20
C ALA A 62 -8.04 -7.90 -13.08
N PRO A 63 -8.59 -8.41 -11.98
CA PRO A 63 -10.04 -8.49 -11.75
C PRO A 63 -10.68 -7.15 -11.38
N THR A 64 -9.94 -6.05 -11.56
CA THR A 64 -10.37 -4.69 -11.25
C THR A 64 -10.75 -3.94 -12.52
N ALA A 65 -11.86 -3.20 -12.46
CA ALA A 65 -12.26 -2.33 -13.55
C ALA A 65 -11.34 -1.09 -13.64
N PRO A 66 -11.14 -0.50 -14.83
CA PRO A 66 -10.28 0.69 -14.98
C PRO A 66 -10.76 1.91 -14.19
N ASP A 67 -12.06 2.00 -13.90
CA ASP A 67 -12.68 3.06 -13.09
C ASP A 67 -12.69 2.76 -11.59
N THR A 68 -12.04 1.67 -11.17
CA THR A 68 -11.88 1.33 -9.75
C THR A 68 -11.07 2.41 -9.04
N LEU A 69 -11.66 3.04 -8.04
CA LEU A 69 -10.98 4.02 -7.23
C LEU A 69 -10.08 3.32 -6.20
N MET A 70 -8.79 3.56 -6.31
CA MET A 70 -7.80 3.11 -5.32
C MET A 70 -7.15 4.33 -4.68
N PRO A 71 -7.53 4.70 -3.44
CA PRO A 71 -6.87 5.76 -2.71
C PRO A 71 -5.39 5.42 -2.49
N ASP A 72 -4.56 6.47 -2.37
CA ASP A 72 -3.17 6.26 -1.94
C ASP A 72 -3.14 5.45 -0.64
N PRO A 73 -2.37 4.35 -0.57
CA PRO A 73 -2.40 3.44 0.57
C PRO A 73 -1.95 4.08 1.88
N LEU A 74 -0.95 4.95 1.85
CA LEU A 74 -0.41 5.57 3.07
C LEU A 74 -1.32 6.68 3.60
N GLU A 75 -1.93 7.49 2.72
CA GLU A 75 -2.93 8.50 3.10
C GLU A 75 -4.18 7.83 3.68
N TRP A 76 -4.66 6.76 3.06
CA TRP A 76 -5.80 6.01 3.57
C TRP A 76 -5.51 5.41 4.96
N LEU A 77 -4.32 4.80 5.13
CA LEU A 77 -3.90 4.25 6.42
C LEU A 77 -3.68 5.34 7.47
N ALA A 78 -3.22 6.52 7.10
CA ALA A 78 -3.10 7.66 8.02
C ALA A 78 -4.48 8.12 8.51
N PHE A 79 -5.48 8.13 7.60
CA PHE A 79 -6.86 8.44 7.96
C PHE A 79 -7.45 7.39 8.92
N ALA A 80 -7.24 6.10 8.66
CA ALA A 80 -7.63 5.00 9.54
C ALA A 80 -6.91 5.07 10.89
N ALA A 81 -5.60 5.39 10.91
CA ALA A 81 -4.80 5.52 12.12
C ALA A 81 -5.33 6.57 13.09
N ALA A 82 -5.89 7.66 12.55
CA ALA A 82 -6.46 8.74 13.37
C ALA A 82 -7.75 8.34 14.11
N ARG A 83 -8.35 7.22 13.72
CA ARG A 83 -9.63 6.72 14.28
C ARG A 83 -9.48 5.42 15.08
N THR A 84 -8.28 4.87 15.14
CA THR A 84 -7.99 3.57 15.77
C THR A 84 -6.77 3.64 16.67
N GLU A 85 -6.63 2.71 17.62
CA GLU A 85 -5.51 2.71 18.58
C GLU A 85 -4.66 1.42 18.54
N GLN A 86 -5.21 0.29 18.09
CA GLN A 86 -4.58 -1.02 18.21
C GLN A 86 -4.39 -1.74 16.88
N ILE A 87 -5.35 -1.64 15.95
CA ILE A 87 -5.31 -2.35 14.67
C ILE A 87 -4.04 -2.01 13.88
N ARG A 88 -3.38 -3.02 13.34
CA ARG A 88 -2.19 -2.84 12.50
C ARG A 88 -2.58 -2.31 11.12
N LEU A 89 -1.68 -1.52 10.55
CA LEU A 89 -1.88 -0.76 9.32
C LEU A 89 -0.93 -1.30 8.25
N GLY A 90 -1.44 -2.10 7.35
CA GLY A 90 -0.65 -2.83 6.38
C GLY A 90 -0.81 -2.36 4.93
N THR A 91 0.23 -2.56 4.13
CA THR A 91 0.15 -2.42 2.68
C THR A 91 0.39 -3.76 1.99
N ALA A 92 -0.46 -4.11 1.02
CA ALA A 92 -0.36 -5.37 0.28
C ALA A 92 -0.60 -5.15 -1.24
N VAL A 93 0.27 -4.42 -1.88
CA VAL A 93 1.56 -3.85 -1.44
C VAL A 93 1.68 -2.38 -1.85
N VAL A 94 2.69 -1.64 -1.32
CA VAL A 94 3.22 -0.44 -1.97
C VAL A 94 4.17 -0.86 -3.08
N VAL A 95 4.02 -0.31 -4.28
CA VAL A 95 4.93 -0.56 -5.41
C VAL A 95 6.19 0.29 -5.26
N ALA A 96 7.04 -0.08 -4.29
CA ALA A 96 8.14 0.76 -3.82
C ALA A 96 9.16 1.14 -4.90
N SER A 97 9.29 0.33 -5.96
CA SER A 97 10.12 0.64 -7.12
C SER A 97 9.63 1.82 -7.97
N GLN A 98 8.40 2.26 -7.78
CA GLN A 98 7.82 3.45 -8.44
C GLN A 98 8.10 4.75 -7.67
N HIS A 99 8.49 4.67 -6.40
CA HIS A 99 8.69 5.80 -5.51
C HIS A 99 10.14 6.29 -5.46
N SER A 100 10.32 7.54 -5.01
CA SER A 100 11.59 8.00 -4.46
C SER A 100 11.79 7.37 -3.09
N ALA A 101 12.91 6.68 -2.88
CA ALA A 101 13.21 6.00 -1.61
C ALA A 101 13.15 6.94 -0.40
N ALA A 102 13.73 8.15 -0.53
CA ALA A 102 13.75 9.13 0.57
C ALA A 102 12.35 9.66 0.92
N ILE A 103 11.51 9.91 -0.09
CA ILE A 103 10.14 10.39 0.13
C ILE A 103 9.30 9.28 0.75
N LEU A 104 9.39 8.05 0.23
CA LEU A 104 8.66 6.91 0.77
C LEU A 104 9.09 6.60 2.21
N ALA A 105 10.39 6.57 2.48
CA ALA A 105 10.93 6.38 3.83
C ALA A 105 10.37 7.42 4.82
N LYS A 106 10.32 8.69 4.40
CA LYS A 106 9.77 9.78 5.22
C LYS A 106 8.29 9.60 5.51
N ARG A 107 7.50 9.26 4.50
CA ARG A 107 6.04 9.06 4.64
C ARG A 107 5.74 7.89 5.58
N VAL A 108 6.41 6.76 5.37
CA VAL A 108 6.25 5.56 6.21
C VAL A 108 6.66 5.83 7.66
N ALA A 109 7.81 6.45 7.89
CA ALA A 109 8.25 6.80 9.24
C ALA A 109 7.30 7.77 9.94
N THR A 110 6.70 8.71 9.20
CA THR A 110 5.70 9.64 9.73
C THR A 110 4.43 8.89 10.15
N LEU A 111 3.92 8.02 9.28
CA LEU A 111 2.74 7.21 9.58
C LEU A 111 3.00 6.28 10.78
N ASP A 112 4.17 5.65 10.83
CA ASP A 112 4.55 4.75 11.93
C ASP A 112 4.60 5.50 13.27
N ALA A 113 5.23 6.66 13.30
CA ALA A 113 5.29 7.50 14.50
C ALA A 113 3.90 7.96 14.95
N LEU A 114 3.07 8.48 14.04
CA LEU A 114 1.71 8.93 14.34
C LEU A 114 0.79 7.80 14.78
N SER A 115 1.00 6.60 14.26
CA SER A 115 0.25 5.39 14.62
C SER A 115 0.85 4.64 15.82
N ARG A 116 1.93 5.14 16.44
CA ARG A 116 2.61 4.51 17.58
C ARG A 116 3.17 3.12 17.25
N GLY A 117 3.82 2.96 16.09
CA GLY A 117 4.50 1.73 15.70
C GLY A 117 3.57 0.63 15.16
N ARG A 118 2.43 1.00 14.58
CA ARG A 118 1.45 0.03 14.06
C ARG A 118 1.62 -0.33 12.59
N VAL A 119 2.58 0.30 11.87
CA VAL A 119 2.74 0.10 10.44
C VAL A 119 3.37 -1.26 10.11
N ARG A 120 2.84 -1.92 9.09
CA ARG A 120 3.38 -3.10 8.44
C ARG A 120 3.54 -2.82 6.95
N LEU A 121 4.73 -2.44 6.55
CA LEU A 121 5.01 -2.09 5.16
C LEU A 121 5.27 -3.34 4.33
N GLY A 122 4.29 -3.75 3.53
CA GLY A 122 4.48 -4.71 2.44
C GLY A 122 4.86 -3.96 1.16
N VAL A 123 5.91 -4.42 0.48
CA VAL A 123 6.41 -3.79 -0.75
C VAL A 123 6.45 -4.79 -1.90
N GLY A 124 6.28 -4.29 -3.12
CA GLY A 124 6.32 -5.10 -4.34
C GLY A 124 6.88 -4.32 -5.51
N ILE A 125 7.04 -5.04 -6.65
CA ILE A 125 7.57 -4.47 -7.90
C ILE A 125 6.48 -4.01 -8.87
N GLY A 126 5.21 -4.30 -8.60
CA GLY A 126 4.12 -4.05 -9.56
C GLY A 126 4.22 -4.89 -10.85
N TRP A 127 3.13 -4.96 -11.57
CA TRP A 127 3.02 -5.76 -12.79
C TRP A 127 2.69 -4.94 -14.03
N GLN A 128 2.00 -3.79 -13.88
CA GLN A 128 1.48 -2.99 -14.97
C GLN A 128 2.57 -2.08 -15.55
N ARG A 129 2.96 -2.34 -16.81
CA ARG A 129 4.00 -1.57 -17.50
C ARG A 129 3.60 -0.12 -17.72
N GLU A 130 2.36 0.10 -18.11
CA GLU A 130 1.79 1.41 -18.45
C GLU A 130 1.80 2.36 -17.27
N GLU A 131 1.67 1.82 -16.07
CA GLU A 131 1.80 2.59 -14.82
C GLU A 131 3.23 3.13 -14.65
N TYR A 132 4.24 2.31 -14.92
CA TYR A 132 5.65 2.72 -14.92
C TYR A 132 5.96 3.77 -15.99
N GLU A 133 5.39 3.62 -17.17
CA GLU A 133 5.54 4.59 -18.27
C GLU A 133 4.93 5.93 -17.91
N ALA A 134 3.74 5.94 -17.28
CA ALA A 134 3.06 7.16 -16.86
C ALA A 134 3.85 7.99 -15.83
N ILE A 135 4.61 7.33 -14.95
CA ILE A 135 5.43 8.00 -13.95
C ILE A 135 6.89 8.21 -14.38
N GLY A 136 7.24 7.79 -15.61
CA GLY A 136 8.59 7.96 -16.16
C GLY A 136 9.66 7.08 -15.53
N VAL A 137 9.29 5.92 -14.96
CA VAL A 137 10.22 4.97 -14.34
C VAL A 137 10.42 3.76 -15.27
N PRO A 138 11.67 3.33 -15.56
CA PRO A 138 11.91 2.18 -16.42
C PRO A 138 11.36 0.87 -15.84
N TYR A 139 10.42 0.24 -16.54
CA TYR A 139 9.80 -1.03 -16.13
C TYR A 139 10.81 -2.18 -16.01
N ARG A 140 11.84 -2.23 -16.87
CA ARG A 140 12.86 -3.30 -16.88
C ARG A 140 13.63 -3.38 -15.59
N ASP A 141 13.87 -2.24 -14.95
CA ASP A 141 14.76 -2.12 -13.79
C ASP A 141 14.01 -2.27 -12.46
N ARG A 142 12.71 -2.54 -12.50
CA ARG A 142 11.85 -2.50 -11.31
C ARG A 142 12.29 -3.42 -10.17
N GLY A 143 12.85 -4.60 -10.47
CA GLY A 143 13.39 -5.51 -9.45
C GLY A 143 14.62 -4.92 -8.76
N ARG A 144 15.64 -4.49 -9.53
CA ARG A 144 16.83 -3.84 -8.99
C ARG A 144 16.48 -2.57 -8.21
N ARG A 145 15.57 -1.75 -8.76
CA ARG A 145 15.09 -0.54 -8.07
C ARG A 145 14.39 -0.84 -6.75
N LEU A 146 13.63 -1.95 -6.67
CA LEU A 146 13.02 -2.37 -5.40
C LEU A 146 14.08 -2.67 -4.35
N ASP A 147 15.12 -3.45 -4.70
CA ASP A 147 16.22 -3.79 -3.80
C ASP A 147 16.95 -2.54 -3.30
N GLU A 148 17.31 -1.64 -4.23
CA GLU A 148 17.96 -0.35 -3.92
C GLU A 148 17.06 0.54 -3.04
N THR A 149 15.75 0.59 -3.33
CA THR A 149 14.77 1.37 -2.55
C THR A 149 14.67 0.84 -1.12
N ILE A 150 14.56 -0.49 -0.94
CA ILE A 150 14.47 -1.11 0.39
C ILE A 150 15.75 -0.83 1.19
N GLU A 151 16.92 -0.95 0.58
CA GLU A 151 18.18 -0.70 1.25
C GLU A 151 18.31 0.78 1.65
N ALA A 152 18.01 1.70 0.74
CA ALA A 152 18.04 3.13 1.02
C ALA A 152 17.07 3.52 2.15
N MET A 153 15.84 2.98 2.14
CA MET A 153 14.87 3.22 3.21
C MET A 153 15.37 2.70 4.56
N ARG A 154 15.95 1.51 4.59
CA ARG A 154 16.52 0.93 5.82
C ARG A 154 17.66 1.76 6.37
N THR A 155 18.56 2.26 5.51
CA THR A 155 19.65 3.16 5.87
C THR A 155 19.10 4.45 6.49
N LEU A 156 18.14 5.09 5.82
CA LEU A 156 17.49 6.32 6.31
C LEU A 156 16.77 6.16 7.65
N TRP A 157 16.32 4.96 7.99
CA TRP A 157 15.66 4.69 9.28
C TRP A 157 16.62 4.30 10.41
N ARG A 158 17.86 3.90 10.09
CA ARG A 158 18.80 3.38 11.08
C ARG A 158 19.94 4.32 11.40
N GLU A 159 20.32 5.17 10.44
CA GLU A 159 21.51 6.00 10.54
C GLU A 159 21.11 7.46 10.80
N ASP A 160 21.77 8.09 11.78
CA ASP A 160 21.57 9.52 12.08
C ASP A 160 22.06 10.41 10.91
N HIS A 161 23.04 9.94 10.14
CA HIS A 161 23.62 10.61 8.99
C HIS A 161 23.78 9.62 7.83
N ALA A 162 22.72 9.40 7.05
CA ALA A 162 22.76 8.58 5.85
C ALA A 162 23.49 9.31 4.71
N THR A 163 24.45 8.65 4.06
CA THR A 163 25.25 9.17 2.92
C THR A 163 25.06 8.31 1.68
#